data_68861d9f561d92ac1fccf88f52237810
#
_entry.id   68861d9f561d92ac1fccf88f52237810
#
_cell.length_a   1.000
_cell.length_b   1.000
_cell.length_c   1.000
_cell.angle_alpha   90.00
_cell.angle_beta   90.00
_cell.angle_gamma   90.00
#
_symmetry.space_group_name_H-M   'P 1'
#
loop_
_entity.id
_entity.type
_entity.pdbx_description
1 polymer ?
#
loop_
_entity_poly.entity_id
_entity_poly.type
_entity_poly.pdbx_seq_one_letter_code
_entity_poly.pdbx_strand_id
1 'polypeptide(L)'
;MARTKTANALVPYQAPRAEGTLSRWAKGLAAGVARAVRPQAALDIRDPVWQSVLQNGGFGGTPFLPSEAGVTVTPDMAMTVATVWGCVSLIAETIAMLPLRLYEREGDYETIAEGHPVDDILFRRPNSVQTPTEWKRLMAASVAMRGNGFSVVNRWRGAVRSVVPLISGRMAVRQLTDITAQYQYTHYEGTYQEFYTGDSEIMHFRGLSTDGVRGLSPIAAARNQLGLALQQENHASKLFTQGAQPMGVLKTQRPMTKEGVQLLRDQFDETFAGVGNSHRTIVLEEGMDWSKVSMNAEETQFLQSRKFSRTEIAMFYRIPPHMIGDVEKSTSWGSGIEQQGIGFLTFTLQPWLTNFCETINRDLLSAAEQTRYFAQFDTSPLTRGDLASRSSALINLKNAGFITANEGRKDLNMNPSKEPGADRLLVSTNTVYLDSPQVREGINRTAQEIATKIPPKDQPAKV
;
A
#
# COMPACT_ATOMS: atom_id res chain seq x y z
N MET A 1 -21.70 37.91 33.31
CA MET A 1 -20.48 38.32 32.58
C MET A 1 -20.06 37.11 31.72
N ALA A 2 -20.47 37.09 30.47
CA ALA A 2 -20.17 36.05 29.49
C ALA A 2 -18.93 36.47 28.71
N ARG A 3 -17.85 35.66 28.78
CA ARG A 3 -16.70 35.84 27.91
C ARG A 3 -16.90 35.05 26.63
N THR A 4 -17.17 35.78 25.55
CA THR A 4 -17.17 35.32 24.19
C THR A 4 -15.71 34.94 23.80
N LYS A 5 -15.50 33.68 23.50
CA LYS A 5 -14.27 33.22 22.83
C LYS A 5 -14.40 33.51 21.35
N THR A 6 -13.67 34.48 20.88
CA THR A 6 -13.43 34.73 19.45
C THR A 6 -12.68 33.57 18.85
N ALA A 7 -13.28 32.90 17.88
CA ALA A 7 -12.61 31.91 17.04
C ALA A 7 -11.54 32.63 16.21
N ASN A 8 -10.28 32.17 16.32
CA ASN A 8 -9.21 32.57 15.43
C ASN A 8 -9.54 32.08 14.02
N ALA A 9 -9.95 33.01 13.16
CA ALA A 9 -10.04 32.78 11.73
C ALA A 9 -8.62 32.47 11.21
N LEU A 10 -8.49 31.33 10.57
CA LEU A 10 -7.30 30.97 9.78
C LEU A 10 -7.12 32.05 8.73
N VAL A 11 -6.01 32.79 8.81
CA VAL A 11 -5.61 33.80 7.84
C VAL A 11 -5.44 33.10 6.49
N PRO A 12 -6.13 33.50 5.42
CA PRO A 12 -5.92 32.92 4.11
C PRO A 12 -4.49 33.25 3.65
N TYR A 13 -3.75 32.22 3.29
CA TYR A 13 -2.43 32.33 2.70
C TYR A 13 -2.55 33.00 1.34
N GLN A 14 -2.16 34.27 1.26
CA GLN A 14 -1.91 34.96 0.00
C GLN A 14 -0.50 34.60 -0.46
N ALA A 15 -0.40 33.80 -1.53
CA ALA A 15 0.87 33.55 -2.19
C ALA A 15 1.46 34.89 -2.71
N PRO A 16 2.69 35.22 -2.35
CA PRO A 16 3.35 36.37 -2.95
C PRO A 16 3.52 36.13 -4.44
N ARG A 17 3.10 37.11 -5.27
CA ARG A 17 3.41 37.15 -6.71
C ARG A 17 4.92 37.07 -6.88
N ALA A 18 5.42 35.96 -7.40
CA ALA A 18 6.82 35.77 -7.71
C ALA A 18 7.17 36.53 -8.99
N GLU A 19 7.62 37.76 -8.86
CA GLU A 19 8.50 38.38 -9.82
C GLU A 19 9.94 38.00 -9.44
N GLY A 20 10.48 36.95 -10.06
CA GLY A 20 11.82 36.46 -9.79
C GLY A 20 12.41 35.71 -10.98
N THR A 21 13.20 36.42 -11.75
CA THR A 21 14.27 36.00 -12.69
C THR A 21 14.44 34.50 -12.92
N LEU A 22 13.69 33.95 -13.88
CA LEU A 22 14.00 32.72 -14.57
C LEU A 22 15.22 32.93 -15.47
N SER A 23 16.16 32.01 -15.47
CA SER A 23 17.34 32.08 -16.31
C SER A 23 16.97 32.20 -17.81
N ARG A 24 17.76 32.91 -18.62
CA ARG A 24 17.43 33.24 -20.02
C ARG A 24 17.16 32.04 -20.92
N TRP A 25 17.74 30.87 -20.64
CA TRP A 25 17.53 29.66 -21.44
C TRP A 25 16.23 28.91 -21.07
N ALA A 26 15.84 28.92 -19.78
CA ALA A 26 14.57 28.39 -19.34
C ALA A 26 13.39 29.21 -19.86
N LYS A 27 13.61 30.56 -20.02
CA LYS A 27 12.62 31.44 -20.68
C LYS A 27 12.46 31.13 -22.16
N GLY A 28 13.49 30.66 -22.86
CA GLY A 28 13.43 30.31 -24.29
C GLY A 28 12.61 29.03 -24.54
N LEU A 29 12.81 27.99 -23.74
CA LEU A 29 12.06 26.75 -23.85
C LEU A 29 10.63 26.89 -23.31
N ALA A 30 10.43 27.55 -22.19
CA ALA A 30 9.09 27.82 -21.65
C ALA A 30 8.28 28.77 -22.55
N ALA A 31 8.92 29.73 -23.21
CA ALA A 31 8.27 30.66 -24.15
C ALA A 31 7.89 29.97 -25.47
N GLY A 32 8.67 28.99 -25.94
CA GLY A 32 8.35 28.18 -27.11
C GLY A 32 7.12 27.26 -26.89
N VAL A 33 7.08 26.60 -25.76
CA VAL A 33 5.94 25.71 -25.38
C VAL A 33 4.73 26.52 -24.91
N ALA A 34 4.95 27.60 -24.14
CA ALA A 34 3.86 28.45 -23.64
C ALA A 34 3.18 29.30 -24.72
N ARG A 35 3.89 29.62 -25.84
CA ARG A 35 3.28 30.35 -26.97
C ARG A 35 2.37 29.45 -27.82
N ALA A 36 2.59 28.13 -27.83
CA ALA A 36 1.77 27.19 -28.59
C ALA A 36 0.48 26.75 -27.85
N VAL A 37 0.37 26.99 -26.53
CA VAL A 37 -0.69 26.39 -25.70
C VAL A 37 -1.29 27.36 -24.68
N ARG A 38 -1.41 28.66 -24.99
CA ARG A 38 -2.31 29.54 -24.25
C ARG A 38 -3.62 29.71 -25.02
N PRO A 39 -4.65 28.92 -24.73
CA PRO A 39 -6.00 29.41 -24.96
C PRO A 39 -6.27 30.44 -23.85
N GLN A 40 -6.46 31.69 -24.25
CA GLN A 40 -7.00 32.78 -23.43
C GLN A 40 -8.50 32.55 -23.13
N ALA A 41 -8.86 31.41 -22.62
CA ALA A 41 -10.19 31.20 -22.07
C ALA A 41 -10.03 30.81 -20.61
N ALA A 42 -10.52 31.65 -19.72
CA ALA A 42 -10.86 31.22 -18.37
C ALA A 42 -11.59 29.88 -18.53
N LEU A 43 -11.05 28.81 -17.93
CA LEU A 43 -11.68 27.48 -17.96
C LEU A 43 -13.08 27.62 -17.37
N ASP A 44 -14.07 27.69 -18.24
CA ASP A 44 -15.46 27.70 -17.82
C ASP A 44 -15.72 26.28 -17.27
N ILE A 45 -16.10 26.18 -16.00
CA ILE A 45 -16.61 24.95 -15.37
C ILE A 45 -17.74 24.34 -16.20
N ARG A 46 -18.32 25.13 -17.10
CA ARG A 46 -19.33 24.74 -18.10
C ARG A 46 -18.74 24.04 -19.34
N ASP A 47 -17.39 23.98 -19.48
CA ASP A 47 -16.78 23.19 -20.57
C ASP A 47 -17.28 21.73 -20.49
N PRO A 48 -17.88 21.19 -21.55
CA PRO A 48 -18.42 19.83 -21.58
C PRO A 48 -17.41 18.76 -21.15
N VAL A 49 -16.11 19.00 -21.36
CA VAL A 49 -15.05 18.09 -20.93
C VAL A 49 -14.90 18.09 -19.40
N TRP A 50 -14.92 19.27 -18.78
CA TRP A 50 -14.87 19.36 -17.33
C TRP A 50 -16.18 18.90 -16.67
N GLN A 51 -17.32 19.16 -17.29
CA GLN A 51 -18.59 18.65 -16.82
C GLN A 51 -18.68 17.13 -16.89
N SER A 52 -18.15 16.50 -17.94
CA SER A 52 -18.11 15.04 -18.01
C SER A 52 -17.17 14.44 -16.97
N VAL A 53 -16.06 15.08 -16.66
CA VAL A 53 -15.15 14.69 -15.56
C VAL A 53 -15.84 14.84 -14.20
N LEU A 54 -16.58 15.93 -13.99
CA LEU A 54 -17.30 16.20 -12.75
C LEU A 54 -18.53 15.28 -12.56
N GLN A 55 -19.31 15.09 -13.62
CA GLN A 55 -20.55 14.27 -13.59
C GLN A 55 -20.26 12.77 -13.46
N ASN A 56 -19.13 12.29 -14.02
CA ASN A 56 -18.75 10.88 -13.98
C ASN A 56 -17.90 10.52 -12.74
N GLY A 57 -17.82 11.39 -11.74
CA GLY A 57 -17.04 11.16 -10.51
C GLY A 57 -15.51 11.05 -10.76
N GLY A 58 -15.06 11.46 -11.93
CA GLY A 58 -13.71 11.29 -12.43
C GLY A 58 -12.66 12.26 -11.89
N PHE A 59 -12.78 12.71 -10.65
CA PHE A 59 -11.65 13.34 -9.98
C PHE A 59 -10.58 12.29 -9.72
N GLY A 60 -9.39 12.51 -10.26
CA GLY A 60 -8.27 11.59 -10.11
C GLY A 60 -8.02 10.63 -11.27
N GLY A 61 -8.68 10.82 -12.44
CA GLY A 61 -8.22 10.26 -13.70
C GLY A 61 -9.08 9.20 -14.38
N THR A 62 -9.83 8.37 -13.67
CA THR A 62 -10.66 7.33 -14.31
C THR A 62 -12.14 7.56 -13.97
N PRO A 63 -13.03 7.71 -14.98
CA PRO A 63 -14.46 7.83 -14.71
C PRO A 63 -14.99 6.54 -14.09
N PHE A 64 -15.84 6.69 -13.06
CA PHE A 64 -16.53 5.55 -12.46
C PHE A 64 -17.76 5.21 -13.30
N LEU A 65 -17.62 4.19 -14.12
CA LEU A 65 -18.70 3.67 -14.95
C LEU A 65 -19.57 2.67 -14.17
N PRO A 66 -20.84 2.50 -14.52
CA PRO A 66 -21.66 1.43 -13.96
C PRO A 66 -21.03 0.07 -14.20
N SER A 67 -21.16 -0.83 -13.24
CA SER A 67 -20.83 -2.24 -13.42
C SER A 67 -21.90 -2.93 -14.27
N GLU A 68 -21.61 -4.10 -14.81
CA GLU A 68 -22.62 -4.94 -15.49
C GLU A 68 -23.76 -5.37 -14.54
N ALA A 69 -23.49 -5.37 -13.21
CA ALA A 69 -24.52 -5.58 -12.19
C ALA A 69 -25.41 -4.34 -11.95
N GLY A 70 -25.28 -3.26 -12.75
CA GLY A 70 -26.11 -2.06 -12.68
C GLY A 70 -25.79 -1.09 -11.52
N VAL A 71 -24.65 -1.30 -10.83
CA VAL A 71 -24.19 -0.44 -9.71
C VAL A 71 -23.01 0.41 -10.15
N THR A 72 -23.08 1.73 -9.95
CA THR A 72 -21.91 2.62 -10.10
C THR A 72 -21.03 2.48 -8.87
N VAL A 73 -19.84 1.88 -9.04
CA VAL A 73 -18.92 1.64 -7.94
C VAL A 73 -18.00 2.84 -7.76
N THR A 74 -18.21 3.61 -6.70
CA THR A 74 -17.32 4.69 -6.27
C THR A 74 -16.27 4.17 -5.27
N PRO A 75 -15.15 4.86 -5.04
CA PRO A 75 -14.19 4.48 -4.00
C PRO A 75 -14.82 4.35 -2.61
N ASP A 76 -15.73 5.24 -2.25
CA ASP A 76 -16.38 5.22 -0.95
C ASP A 76 -17.30 3.98 -0.81
N MET A 77 -18.05 3.64 -1.86
CA MET A 77 -18.84 2.41 -1.90
C MET A 77 -17.95 1.15 -1.90
N ALA A 78 -16.86 1.16 -2.66
CA ALA A 78 -15.93 0.04 -2.69
C ALA A 78 -15.31 -0.24 -1.31
N MET A 79 -15.04 0.79 -0.53
CA MET A 79 -14.49 0.67 0.83
C MET A 79 -15.47 0.05 1.84
N THR A 80 -16.76 -0.06 1.53
CA THR A 80 -17.71 -0.83 2.35
C THR A 80 -17.52 -2.35 2.18
N VAL A 81 -16.90 -2.79 1.09
CA VAL A 81 -16.55 -4.20 0.86
C VAL A 81 -15.34 -4.56 1.72
N ALA A 82 -15.51 -5.46 2.69
CA ALA A 82 -14.46 -5.83 3.66
C ALA A 82 -13.13 -6.22 3.02
N THR A 83 -13.17 -6.93 1.88
CA THR A 83 -11.96 -7.34 1.14
C THR A 83 -11.20 -6.13 0.59
N VAL A 84 -11.91 -5.13 0.04
CA VAL A 84 -11.28 -3.90 -0.47
C VAL A 84 -10.65 -3.13 0.67
N TRP A 85 -11.41 -2.95 1.77
CA TRP A 85 -10.89 -2.31 2.98
C TRP A 85 -9.60 -3.00 3.45
N GLY A 86 -9.62 -4.32 3.59
CA GLY A 86 -8.45 -5.11 4.01
C GLY A 86 -7.25 -4.93 3.07
N CYS A 87 -7.47 -4.96 1.76
CA CYS A 87 -6.41 -4.78 0.77
C CYS A 87 -5.80 -3.37 0.81
N VAL A 88 -6.65 -2.33 0.80
CA VAL A 88 -6.19 -0.93 0.82
C VAL A 88 -5.48 -0.61 2.13
N SER A 89 -6.05 -1.05 3.27
CA SER A 89 -5.43 -0.84 4.59
C SER A 89 -4.08 -1.56 4.69
N LEU A 90 -4.00 -2.81 4.28
CA LEU A 90 -2.75 -3.58 4.33
C LEU A 90 -1.62 -2.90 3.55
N ILE A 91 -1.87 -2.48 2.31
CA ILE A 91 -0.85 -1.79 1.50
C ILE A 91 -0.48 -0.44 2.14
N ALA A 92 -1.50 0.38 2.48
CA ALA A 92 -1.27 1.73 2.96
C ALA A 92 -0.57 1.76 4.32
N GLU A 93 -0.95 0.88 5.24
CA GLU A 93 -0.36 0.79 6.57
C GLU A 93 1.05 0.18 6.53
N THR A 94 1.26 -0.83 5.69
CA THR A 94 2.60 -1.42 5.53
C THR A 94 3.58 -0.39 4.95
N ILE A 95 3.21 0.37 3.92
CA ILE A 95 4.06 1.44 3.38
C ILE A 95 4.28 2.54 4.44
N ALA A 96 3.23 2.90 5.18
CA ALA A 96 3.28 3.96 6.18
C ALA A 96 4.19 3.64 7.36
N MET A 97 4.24 2.37 7.80
CA MET A 97 5.08 1.95 8.92
C MET A 97 6.57 1.91 8.60
N LEU A 98 6.93 1.76 7.32
CA LEU A 98 8.33 1.69 6.91
C LEU A 98 9.02 3.05 7.07
N PRO A 99 10.22 3.10 7.69
CA PRO A 99 11.03 4.31 7.71
C PRO A 99 11.40 4.73 6.28
N LEU A 100 11.17 5.99 5.96
CA LEU A 100 11.56 6.60 4.69
C LEU A 100 12.61 7.66 5.01
N ARG A 101 13.83 7.47 4.51
CA ARG A 101 14.98 8.33 4.78
C ARG A 101 15.60 8.81 3.47
N LEU A 102 16.30 9.92 3.57
CA LEU A 102 17.19 10.38 2.51
C LEU A 102 18.60 9.85 2.78
N TYR A 103 19.20 9.26 1.77
CA TYR A 103 20.57 8.76 1.79
C TYR A 103 21.47 9.62 0.92
N GLU A 104 22.72 9.68 1.30
CA GLU A 104 23.82 10.32 0.58
C GLU A 104 24.82 9.27 0.11
N ARG A 105 25.24 9.38 -1.14
CA ARG A 105 26.30 8.52 -1.71
C ARG A 105 27.66 9.16 -1.47
N GLU A 106 28.51 8.47 -0.72
CA GLU A 106 29.89 8.83 -0.45
C GLU A 106 30.81 7.73 -1.02
N GLY A 107 31.17 7.84 -2.30
CA GLY A 107 31.92 6.78 -3.00
C GLY A 107 31.07 5.52 -3.12
N ASP A 108 31.56 4.42 -2.52
CA ASP A 108 30.87 3.11 -2.50
C ASP A 108 29.95 2.92 -1.30
N TYR A 109 29.85 3.91 -0.43
CA TYR A 109 29.03 3.84 0.79
C TYR A 109 27.79 4.71 0.68
N GLU A 110 26.75 4.28 1.35
CA GLU A 110 25.47 5.00 1.47
C GLU A 110 25.25 5.32 2.95
N THR A 111 25.15 6.61 3.26
CA THR A 111 24.93 7.11 4.61
C THR A 111 23.63 7.90 4.67
N ILE A 112 23.00 7.97 5.86
CA ILE A 112 21.79 8.79 6.04
C ILE A 112 22.19 10.26 5.96
N ALA A 113 21.53 11.03 5.10
CA ALA A 113 21.76 12.46 4.91
C ALA A 113 21.15 13.27 6.07
N GLU A 114 21.72 13.12 7.27
CA GLU A 114 21.25 13.82 8.46
C GLU A 114 21.41 15.33 8.31
N GLY A 115 20.34 16.08 8.60
CA GLY A 115 20.32 17.54 8.48
C GLY A 115 19.92 18.06 7.10
N HIS A 116 19.71 17.21 6.10
CA HIS A 116 19.14 17.62 4.82
C HIS A 116 17.65 17.98 4.98
N PRO A 117 17.15 19.11 4.45
CA PRO A 117 15.76 19.53 4.64
C PRO A 117 14.73 18.50 4.18
N VAL A 118 15.03 17.74 3.12
CA VAL A 118 14.15 16.69 2.61
C VAL A 118 14.09 15.50 3.57
N ASP A 119 15.20 15.11 4.24
CA ASP A 119 15.15 14.04 5.24
C ASP A 119 14.26 14.41 6.43
N ASP A 120 14.34 15.65 6.90
CA ASP A 120 13.46 16.14 7.97
C ASP A 120 11.98 16.06 7.59
N ILE A 121 11.63 16.36 6.34
CA ILE A 121 10.26 16.28 5.82
C ILE A 121 9.80 14.82 5.73
N LEU A 122 10.64 13.94 5.20
CA LEU A 122 10.27 12.54 4.99
C LEU A 122 10.19 11.75 6.28
N PHE A 123 11.08 12.03 7.25
CA PHE A 123 11.23 11.23 8.45
C PHE A 123 10.61 11.87 9.71
N ARG A 124 10.66 13.19 9.86
CA ARG A 124 10.20 13.86 11.07
C ARG A 124 8.87 14.59 10.90
N ARG A 125 8.73 15.42 9.89
CA ARG A 125 7.57 16.30 9.78
C ARG A 125 7.28 16.75 8.34
N PRO A 126 6.36 16.11 7.62
CA PRO A 126 6.01 16.49 6.24
C PRO A 126 5.34 17.87 6.17
N ASN A 127 4.52 18.22 7.17
CA ASN A 127 3.82 19.50 7.29
C ASN A 127 3.46 19.81 8.75
N SER A 128 2.77 20.90 9.01
CA SER A 128 2.43 21.36 10.37
C SER A 128 1.37 20.51 11.06
N VAL A 129 0.63 19.67 10.33
CA VAL A 129 -0.54 18.96 10.84
C VAL A 129 -0.32 17.46 10.92
N GLN A 130 0.40 16.87 9.97
CA GLN A 130 0.51 15.43 9.81
C GLN A 130 1.88 14.89 10.21
N THR A 131 1.87 13.67 10.73
CA THR A 131 3.06 12.84 10.90
C THR A 131 3.49 12.23 9.55
N PRO A 132 4.77 11.80 9.39
CA PRO A 132 5.21 11.08 8.19
C PRO A 132 4.39 9.83 7.89
N THR A 133 3.96 9.12 8.93
CA THR A 133 3.12 7.92 8.79
C THR A 133 1.75 8.25 8.23
N GLU A 134 1.10 9.31 8.73
CA GLU A 134 -0.21 9.74 8.23
C GLU A 134 -0.14 10.21 6.77
N TRP A 135 0.89 10.98 6.42
CA TRP A 135 1.11 11.42 5.05
C TRP A 135 1.34 10.24 4.09
N LYS A 136 2.24 9.32 4.42
CA LYS A 136 2.51 8.11 3.62
C LYS A 136 1.25 7.25 3.46
N ARG A 137 0.52 7.03 4.56
CA ARG A 137 -0.74 6.27 4.54
C ARG A 137 -1.75 6.88 3.60
N LEU A 138 -1.94 8.19 3.66
CA LEU A 138 -2.90 8.90 2.81
C LEU A 138 -2.50 8.83 1.34
N MET A 139 -1.21 8.98 1.01
CA MET A 139 -0.74 8.87 -0.36
C MET A 139 -0.92 7.46 -0.90
N ALA A 140 -0.50 6.44 -0.14
CA ALA A 140 -0.64 5.05 -0.55
C ALA A 140 -2.11 4.65 -0.70
N ALA A 141 -2.98 5.02 0.24
CA ALA A 141 -4.42 4.78 0.13
C ALA A 141 -5.04 5.48 -1.09
N SER A 142 -4.63 6.72 -1.37
CA SER A 142 -5.12 7.46 -2.54
C SER A 142 -4.75 6.76 -3.85
N VAL A 143 -3.52 6.27 -3.97
CA VAL A 143 -3.09 5.48 -5.14
C VAL A 143 -3.82 4.15 -5.19
N ALA A 144 -3.99 3.45 -4.06
CA ALA A 144 -4.68 2.16 -4.00
C ALA A 144 -6.17 2.26 -4.37
N MET A 145 -6.82 3.36 -4.05
CA MET A 145 -8.24 3.57 -4.37
C MET A 145 -8.46 4.20 -5.75
N ARG A 146 -7.69 5.23 -6.07
CA ARG A 146 -7.93 6.10 -7.24
C ARG A 146 -6.83 6.01 -8.31
N GLY A 147 -5.78 5.25 -8.08
CA GLY A 147 -4.62 5.17 -8.96
C GLY A 147 -3.68 6.37 -8.90
N ASN A 148 -4.04 7.42 -8.18
CA ASN A 148 -3.30 8.69 -8.15
C ASN A 148 -3.28 9.26 -6.72
N GLY A 149 -2.11 9.74 -6.31
CA GLY A 149 -1.91 10.48 -5.06
C GLY A 149 -1.20 11.80 -5.35
N PHE A 150 -1.64 12.88 -4.73
CA PHE A 150 -1.12 14.22 -4.99
C PHE A 150 -0.70 14.93 -3.72
N SER A 151 0.41 15.66 -3.79
CA SER A 151 0.85 16.55 -2.73
C SER A 151 1.38 17.85 -3.29
N VAL A 152 1.11 18.97 -2.64
CA VAL A 152 1.76 20.25 -2.94
C VAL A 152 3.11 20.28 -2.24
N VAL A 153 4.13 20.71 -2.95
CA VAL A 153 5.49 20.93 -2.44
C VAL A 153 5.70 22.41 -2.20
N ASN A 154 5.69 22.82 -0.95
CA ASN A 154 5.97 24.21 -0.60
C ASN A 154 7.46 24.44 -0.51
N ARG A 155 7.96 25.43 -1.27
CA ARG A 155 9.37 25.80 -1.31
C ARG A 155 9.59 27.24 -0.83
N TRP A 156 10.71 27.45 -0.16
CA TRP A 156 11.16 28.77 0.22
C TRP A 156 12.62 28.94 -0.18
N ARG A 157 12.89 29.93 -1.02
CA ARG A 157 14.25 30.18 -1.59
C ARG A 157 14.84 28.91 -2.25
N GLY A 158 14.01 28.14 -2.95
CA GLY A 158 14.42 26.91 -3.63
C GLY A 158 14.43 25.66 -2.74
N ALA A 159 14.54 25.79 -1.41
CA ALA A 159 14.50 24.65 -0.51
C ALA A 159 13.07 24.19 -0.19
N VAL A 160 12.84 22.88 -0.15
CA VAL A 160 11.57 22.29 0.27
C VAL A 160 11.36 22.58 1.76
N ARG A 161 10.14 23.00 2.11
CA ARG A 161 9.75 23.32 3.49
C ARG A 161 8.66 22.41 4.04
N SER A 162 7.75 22.00 3.18
CA SER A 162 6.68 21.08 3.57
C SER A 162 6.07 20.41 2.35
N VAL A 163 5.46 19.27 2.59
CA VAL A 163 4.66 18.53 1.61
C VAL A 163 3.26 18.37 2.17
N VAL A 164 2.26 18.93 1.47
CA VAL A 164 0.88 18.96 1.90
C VAL A 164 0.04 18.07 0.98
N PRO A 165 -0.63 17.03 1.50
CA PRO A 165 -1.41 16.15 0.66
C PRO A 165 -2.66 16.85 0.12
N LEU A 166 -3.00 16.55 -1.13
CA LEU A 166 -4.24 16.95 -1.76
C LEU A 166 -5.21 15.75 -1.83
N ILE A 167 -6.49 16.01 -1.63
CA ILE A 167 -7.51 14.97 -1.74
C ILE A 167 -7.67 14.60 -3.21
N SER A 168 -7.23 13.39 -3.59
CA SER A 168 -7.25 12.93 -4.98
C SER A 168 -8.65 12.96 -5.62
N GLY A 169 -9.70 12.82 -4.82
CA GLY A 169 -11.08 12.95 -5.27
C GLY A 169 -11.50 14.38 -5.69
N ARG A 170 -10.66 15.39 -5.42
CA ARG A 170 -10.90 16.78 -5.80
C ARG A 170 -9.90 17.29 -6.84
N MET A 171 -9.05 16.39 -7.36
CA MET A 171 -8.06 16.68 -8.38
C MET A 171 -8.57 16.24 -9.76
N ALA A 172 -8.72 17.17 -10.68
CA ALA A 172 -8.94 16.88 -12.08
C ALA A 172 -7.60 16.92 -12.82
N VAL A 173 -7.34 15.91 -13.66
CA VAL A 173 -6.11 15.81 -14.46
C VAL A 173 -6.50 15.83 -15.94
N ARG A 174 -6.07 16.87 -16.64
CA ARG A 174 -6.29 17.03 -18.09
C ARG A 174 -4.98 16.81 -18.81
N GLN A 175 -4.92 15.85 -19.71
CA GLN A 175 -3.78 15.64 -20.57
C GLN A 175 -3.67 16.77 -21.59
N LEU A 176 -2.49 17.36 -21.71
CA LEU A 176 -2.20 18.44 -22.68
C LEU A 176 -1.41 17.91 -23.88
N THR A 177 -0.44 17.04 -23.63
CA THR A 177 0.36 16.34 -24.63
C THR A 177 0.56 14.91 -24.17
N ASP A 178 1.29 14.08 -24.92
CA ASP A 178 1.56 12.68 -24.58
C ASP A 178 2.19 12.50 -23.18
N ILE A 179 2.91 13.50 -22.69
CA ILE A 179 3.65 13.41 -21.41
C ILE A 179 3.31 14.53 -20.44
N THR A 180 2.50 15.51 -20.82
CA THR A 180 2.20 16.68 -19.98
C THR A 180 0.73 16.74 -19.63
N ALA A 181 0.44 17.24 -18.44
CA ALA A 181 -0.90 17.42 -17.91
C ALA A 181 -1.05 18.76 -17.20
N GLN A 182 -2.27 19.24 -17.17
CA GLN A 182 -2.77 20.27 -16.28
C GLN A 182 -3.50 19.59 -15.13
N TYR A 183 -3.22 20.02 -13.92
CA TYR A 183 -3.85 19.57 -12.69
C TYR A 183 -4.71 20.70 -12.16
N GLN A 184 -5.98 20.44 -11.87
CA GLN A 184 -6.88 21.41 -11.27
C GLN A 184 -7.39 20.84 -9.95
N TYR A 185 -7.03 21.47 -8.85
CA TYR A 185 -7.50 21.11 -7.52
C TYR A 185 -8.63 22.05 -7.08
N THR A 186 -9.75 21.47 -6.66
CA THR A 186 -10.90 22.24 -6.16
C THR A 186 -10.92 22.23 -4.64
N HIS A 187 -10.76 23.39 -4.01
CA HIS A 187 -10.84 23.59 -2.56
C HIS A 187 -12.27 23.42 -2.03
N TYR A 188 -12.42 23.29 -0.70
CA TYR A 188 -13.73 23.17 -0.05
C TYR A 188 -14.63 24.38 -0.29
N GLU A 189 -14.06 25.55 -0.45
CA GLU A 189 -14.75 26.81 -0.69
C GLU A 189 -15.14 27.01 -2.16
N GLY A 190 -14.91 26.04 -3.04
CA GLY A 190 -15.20 26.14 -4.46
C GLY A 190 -14.15 26.88 -5.30
N THR A 191 -13.12 27.44 -4.67
CA THR A 191 -11.98 28.00 -5.39
C THR A 191 -11.10 26.88 -5.96
N TYR A 192 -10.38 27.14 -7.05
CA TYR A 192 -9.50 26.14 -7.63
C TYR A 192 -8.07 26.65 -7.75
N GLN A 193 -7.12 25.72 -7.72
CA GLN A 193 -5.70 25.94 -7.94
C GLN A 193 -5.21 25.07 -9.08
N GLU A 194 -4.41 25.63 -9.98
CA GLU A 194 -3.89 24.92 -11.15
C GLU A 194 -2.39 24.68 -11.01
N PHE A 195 -1.97 23.51 -11.49
CA PHE A 195 -0.56 23.12 -11.59
C PHE A 195 -0.33 22.49 -12.97
N TYR A 196 0.91 22.43 -13.40
CA TYR A 196 1.28 21.83 -14.67
C TYR A 196 2.40 20.80 -14.48
N THR A 197 2.47 19.83 -15.39
CA THR A 197 3.59 18.89 -15.40
C THR A 197 4.90 19.64 -15.56
N GLY A 198 5.86 19.37 -14.66
CA GLY A 198 7.14 20.08 -14.61
C GLY A 198 7.15 21.24 -13.62
N ASP A 199 5.99 21.64 -13.07
CA ASP A 199 5.99 22.56 -11.92
C ASP A 199 6.57 21.82 -10.72
N SER A 200 7.56 22.43 -10.09
CA SER A 200 8.17 21.87 -8.87
C SER A 200 7.27 21.96 -7.63
N GLU A 201 6.05 22.42 -7.82
CA GLU A 201 5.05 22.64 -6.76
C GLU A 201 4.10 21.47 -6.57
N ILE A 202 4.02 20.52 -7.51
CA ILE A 202 3.14 19.36 -7.41
C ILE A 202 3.92 18.06 -7.50
N MET A 203 3.68 17.18 -6.54
CA MET A 203 4.15 15.79 -6.52
C MET A 203 2.99 14.88 -6.89
N HIS A 204 3.18 14.03 -7.89
CA HIS A 204 2.17 13.10 -8.36
C HIS A 204 2.67 11.65 -8.29
N PHE A 205 2.12 10.89 -7.33
CA PHE A 205 2.29 9.45 -7.22
C PHE A 205 1.27 8.77 -8.15
N ARG A 206 1.76 8.03 -9.12
CA ARG A 206 0.93 7.33 -10.11
C ARG A 206 1.00 5.83 -9.90
N GLY A 207 -0.16 5.16 -9.92
CA GLY A 207 -0.25 3.72 -10.03
C GLY A 207 0.03 3.24 -11.45
N LEU A 208 -0.44 2.05 -11.80
CA LEU A 208 -0.40 1.55 -13.17
C LEU A 208 -1.06 2.56 -14.11
N SER A 209 -0.37 2.93 -15.19
CA SER A 209 -0.84 3.91 -16.17
C SER A 209 -0.82 3.32 -17.57
N THR A 210 -1.77 3.68 -18.41
CA THR A 210 -1.82 3.34 -19.83
C THR A 210 -1.54 4.54 -20.74
N ASP A 211 -1.68 5.76 -20.22
CA ASP A 211 -1.42 7.02 -20.94
C ASP A 211 -0.14 7.74 -20.48
N GLY A 212 0.56 7.19 -19.48
CA GLY A 212 1.77 7.80 -18.90
C GLY A 212 1.52 9.05 -18.04
N VAL A 213 0.29 9.56 -18.03
CA VAL A 213 -0.09 10.81 -17.36
C VAL A 213 -0.94 10.54 -16.11
N ARG A 214 -1.92 9.64 -16.22
CA ARG A 214 -2.86 9.29 -15.16
C ARG A 214 -2.68 7.84 -14.73
N GLY A 215 -2.71 7.60 -13.43
CA GLY A 215 -2.79 6.25 -12.89
C GLY A 215 -4.22 5.71 -12.99
N LEU A 216 -4.36 4.44 -13.36
CA LEU A 216 -5.64 3.73 -13.40
C LEU A 216 -6.11 3.42 -11.97
N SER A 217 -7.37 3.70 -11.70
CA SER A 217 -7.99 3.30 -10.42
C SER A 217 -8.17 1.78 -10.37
N PRO A 218 -7.59 1.07 -9.38
CA PRO A 218 -7.85 -0.36 -9.19
C PRO A 218 -9.34 -0.65 -8.96
N ILE A 219 -10.05 0.25 -8.28
CA ILE A 219 -11.51 0.14 -8.06
C ILE A 219 -12.27 0.24 -9.37
N ALA A 220 -11.92 1.19 -10.25
CA ALA A 220 -12.55 1.30 -11.55
C ALA A 220 -12.24 0.10 -12.45
N ALA A 221 -11.04 -0.46 -12.36
CA ALA A 221 -10.66 -1.67 -13.08
C ALA A 221 -11.45 -2.90 -12.58
N ALA A 222 -11.66 -3.01 -11.27
CA ALA A 222 -12.40 -4.10 -10.63
C ALA A 222 -13.92 -3.85 -10.54
N ARG A 223 -14.47 -2.86 -11.25
CA ARG A 223 -15.87 -2.41 -11.07
C ARG A 223 -16.92 -3.53 -11.19
N ASN A 224 -16.72 -4.48 -12.11
CA ASN A 224 -17.67 -5.56 -12.33
C ASN A 224 -17.69 -6.54 -11.15
N GLN A 225 -16.52 -6.93 -10.65
CA GLN A 225 -16.36 -7.79 -9.48
C GLN A 225 -16.88 -7.12 -8.21
N LEU A 226 -16.59 -5.83 -8.05
CA LEU A 226 -17.05 -5.05 -6.90
C LEU A 226 -18.57 -4.82 -6.96
N GLY A 227 -19.12 -4.53 -8.14
CA GLY A 227 -20.56 -4.41 -8.33
C GLY A 227 -21.29 -5.70 -8.01
N LEU A 228 -20.75 -6.84 -8.44
CA LEU A 228 -21.28 -8.15 -8.09
C LEU A 228 -21.21 -8.41 -6.57
N ALA A 229 -20.07 -8.13 -5.94
CA ALA A 229 -19.90 -8.30 -4.49
C ALA A 229 -20.90 -7.46 -3.69
N LEU A 230 -21.10 -6.19 -4.07
CA LEU A 230 -22.11 -5.30 -3.45
C LEU A 230 -23.54 -5.81 -3.63
N GLN A 231 -23.88 -6.34 -4.81
CA GLN A 231 -25.19 -6.94 -5.05
C GLN A 231 -25.40 -8.22 -4.25
N GLN A 232 -24.37 -9.07 -4.13
CA GLN A 232 -24.42 -10.26 -3.29
C GLN A 232 -24.64 -9.90 -1.82
N GLU A 233 -23.99 -8.84 -1.33
CA GLU A 233 -24.17 -8.37 0.05
C GLU A 233 -25.56 -7.80 0.29
N ASN A 234 -26.08 -6.99 -0.66
CA ASN A 234 -27.44 -6.50 -0.63
C ASN A 234 -28.48 -7.63 -0.67
N HIS A 235 -28.26 -8.66 -1.49
CA HIS A 235 -29.14 -9.81 -1.56
C HIS A 235 -29.13 -10.58 -0.24
N ALA A 236 -27.96 -10.85 0.32
CA ALA A 236 -27.83 -11.50 1.63
C ALA A 236 -28.55 -10.69 2.73
N SER A 237 -28.34 -9.38 2.76
CA SER A 237 -29.00 -8.49 3.73
C SER A 237 -30.52 -8.55 3.61
N LYS A 238 -31.07 -8.51 2.39
CA LYS A 238 -32.53 -8.64 2.17
C LYS A 238 -33.05 -10.02 2.59
N LEU A 239 -32.29 -11.08 2.35
CA LEU A 239 -32.66 -12.42 2.80
C LEU A 239 -32.82 -12.49 4.32
N PHE A 240 -31.91 -11.85 5.08
CA PHE A 240 -31.99 -11.81 6.54
C PHE A 240 -33.04 -10.84 7.07
N THR A 241 -33.22 -9.66 6.44
CA THR A 241 -34.15 -8.64 6.94
C THR A 241 -35.60 -8.92 6.58
N GLN A 242 -35.84 -9.52 5.42
CA GLN A 242 -37.22 -9.79 4.95
C GLN A 242 -37.74 -11.16 5.36
N GLY A 243 -36.92 -11.98 6.05
CA GLY A 243 -37.32 -13.31 6.52
C GLY A 243 -37.80 -14.22 5.36
N ALA A 244 -37.22 -14.06 4.18
CA ALA A 244 -37.73 -14.58 2.92
C ALA A 244 -37.71 -16.12 2.79
N GLN A 245 -37.22 -16.83 3.80
CA GLN A 245 -37.35 -18.30 3.83
C GLN A 245 -38.23 -18.70 4.98
N PRO A 246 -39.39 -19.35 4.70
CA PRO A 246 -40.12 -20.00 5.75
C PRO A 246 -39.21 -21.08 6.36
N MET A 247 -39.09 -21.16 7.68
CA MET A 247 -38.31 -22.16 8.38
C MET A 247 -38.79 -23.60 8.03
N GLY A 248 -39.97 -23.69 7.46
CA GLY A 248 -40.59 -24.93 7.00
C GLY A 248 -41.91 -24.67 6.33
N VAL A 249 -42.41 -25.70 5.70
CA VAL A 249 -43.74 -25.72 5.08
C VAL A 249 -44.62 -26.66 5.86
N LEU A 250 -45.73 -26.13 6.35
CA LEU A 250 -46.79 -26.91 6.97
C LEU A 250 -47.74 -27.34 5.86
N LYS A 251 -47.85 -28.66 5.62
CA LYS A 251 -48.74 -29.24 4.63
C LYS A 251 -49.95 -29.82 5.34
N THR A 252 -51.14 -29.56 4.82
CA THR A 252 -52.40 -30.20 5.29
C THR A 252 -53.08 -30.89 4.12
N GLN A 253 -53.71 -32.06 4.39
CA GLN A 253 -54.47 -32.80 3.40
C GLN A 253 -55.87 -32.22 3.19
N ARG A 254 -56.35 -31.39 4.11
CA ARG A 254 -57.69 -30.78 4.03
C ARG A 254 -57.60 -29.29 3.66
N PRO A 255 -58.47 -28.79 2.76
CA PRO A 255 -58.53 -27.38 2.47
C PRO A 255 -58.97 -26.60 3.71
N MET A 256 -58.23 -25.58 4.08
CA MET A 256 -58.54 -24.68 5.20
C MET A 256 -59.16 -23.38 4.69
N THR A 257 -60.03 -22.80 5.53
CA THR A 257 -60.54 -21.44 5.28
C THR A 257 -59.43 -20.39 5.48
N LYS A 258 -59.59 -19.22 4.88
CA LYS A 258 -58.61 -18.11 5.04
C LYS A 258 -58.40 -17.74 6.49
N GLU A 259 -59.49 -17.68 7.26
CA GLU A 259 -59.50 -17.40 8.70
C GLU A 259 -58.70 -18.48 9.47
N GLY A 260 -58.88 -19.76 9.13
CA GLY A 260 -58.14 -20.85 9.75
C GLY A 260 -56.65 -20.79 9.45
N VAL A 261 -56.25 -20.44 8.24
CA VAL A 261 -54.83 -20.25 7.86
C VAL A 261 -54.23 -19.10 8.66
N GLN A 262 -54.98 -17.99 8.86
CA GLN A 262 -54.50 -16.86 9.63
C GLN A 262 -54.33 -17.20 11.11
N LEU A 263 -55.29 -17.86 11.70
CA LEU A 263 -55.25 -18.31 13.09
C LEU A 263 -54.04 -19.24 13.34
N LEU A 264 -53.83 -20.15 12.44
CA LEU A 264 -52.69 -21.12 12.52
C LEU A 264 -51.35 -20.40 12.44
N ARG A 265 -51.25 -19.38 11.56
CA ARG A 265 -50.05 -18.53 11.43
C ARG A 265 -49.78 -17.75 12.71
N ASP A 266 -50.81 -17.10 13.25
CA ASP A 266 -50.69 -16.33 14.47
C ASP A 266 -50.28 -17.18 15.67
N GLN A 267 -50.86 -18.38 15.83
CA GLN A 267 -50.47 -19.33 16.87
C GLN A 267 -49.04 -19.86 16.68
N PHE A 268 -48.64 -20.08 15.45
CA PHE A 268 -47.28 -20.54 15.14
C PHE A 268 -46.25 -19.45 15.46
N ASP A 269 -46.54 -18.21 15.07
CA ASP A 269 -45.65 -17.07 15.34
C ASP A 269 -45.59 -16.78 16.85
N GLU A 270 -46.70 -16.87 17.58
CA GLU A 270 -46.75 -16.67 19.04
C GLU A 270 -45.93 -17.76 19.78
N THR A 271 -45.97 -18.99 19.29
CA THR A 271 -45.32 -20.15 19.95
C THR A 271 -43.86 -20.27 19.62
N PHE A 272 -43.45 -19.96 18.38
CA PHE A 272 -42.13 -20.27 17.84
C PHE A 272 -41.30 -19.07 17.40
N ALA A 273 -41.89 -17.89 17.25
CA ALA A 273 -41.10 -16.68 16.93
C ALA A 273 -40.28 -16.21 18.13
N GLY A 274 -39.04 -15.76 17.85
CA GLY A 274 -38.12 -15.21 18.83
C GLY A 274 -37.02 -16.15 19.28
N VAL A 275 -35.88 -15.54 19.68
CA VAL A 275 -34.62 -16.23 20.05
C VAL A 275 -34.80 -17.16 21.26
N GLY A 276 -35.76 -16.87 22.13
CA GLY A 276 -36.07 -17.67 23.35
C GLY A 276 -36.90 -18.94 23.10
N ASN A 277 -37.50 -19.09 21.93
CA ASN A 277 -38.41 -20.19 21.61
C ASN A 277 -37.78 -21.26 20.69
N SER A 278 -36.49 -21.13 20.40
CA SER A 278 -35.72 -22.13 19.65
C SER A 278 -35.68 -23.48 20.42
N HIS A 279 -35.92 -24.58 19.72
CA HIS A 279 -35.93 -25.96 20.26
C HIS A 279 -37.22 -26.40 20.94
N ARG A 280 -38.35 -25.70 20.81
CA ARG A 280 -39.64 -26.22 21.27
C ARG A 280 -40.17 -27.33 20.34
N THR A 281 -40.77 -28.37 20.93
CA THR A 281 -41.40 -29.45 20.19
C THR A 281 -42.70 -28.97 19.58
N ILE A 282 -42.90 -29.22 18.29
CA ILE A 282 -44.13 -28.92 17.57
C ILE A 282 -45.01 -30.17 17.65
N VAL A 283 -46.26 -30.00 18.10
CA VAL A 283 -47.31 -31.01 17.98
C VAL A 283 -48.20 -30.63 16.81
N LEU A 284 -48.27 -31.48 15.81
CA LEU A 284 -49.09 -31.29 14.60
C LEU A 284 -50.36 -32.15 14.72
N GLU A 285 -51.53 -31.50 14.56
CA GLU A 285 -52.83 -32.15 14.59
C GLU A 285 -53.40 -32.29 13.17
N GLU A 286 -54.46 -33.07 13.02
CA GLU A 286 -55.26 -33.24 11.79
C GLU A 286 -54.48 -33.63 10.52
N GLY A 287 -53.43 -34.47 10.65
CA GLY A 287 -52.67 -34.93 9.50
C GLY A 287 -51.80 -33.88 8.84
N MET A 288 -51.44 -32.83 9.57
CA MET A 288 -50.44 -31.86 9.13
C MET A 288 -49.04 -32.48 9.15
N ASP A 289 -48.27 -32.18 8.12
CA ASP A 289 -46.87 -32.57 8.00
C ASP A 289 -45.97 -31.33 7.93
N TRP A 290 -44.88 -31.37 8.70
CA TRP A 290 -43.88 -30.31 8.72
C TRP A 290 -42.65 -30.76 7.95
N SER A 291 -42.36 -30.10 6.86
CA SER A 291 -41.10 -30.26 6.15
C SER A 291 -40.21 -29.06 6.34
N LYS A 292 -39.03 -29.30 6.92
CA LYS A 292 -37.99 -28.28 7.03
C LYS A 292 -37.50 -27.94 5.64
N VAL A 293 -37.48 -26.65 5.31
CA VAL A 293 -36.79 -26.16 4.11
C VAL A 293 -35.30 -26.19 4.40
N SER A 294 -34.61 -27.23 3.92
CA SER A 294 -33.15 -27.33 4.00
C SER A 294 -32.51 -26.35 3.04
N MET A 295 -31.27 -25.93 3.34
CA MET A 295 -30.48 -25.10 2.43
C MET A 295 -30.46 -25.73 1.03
N ASN A 296 -30.89 -24.97 0.04
CA ASN A 296 -30.92 -25.43 -1.35
C ASN A 296 -29.47 -25.44 -1.90
N ALA A 297 -29.21 -26.27 -2.93
CA ALA A 297 -27.93 -26.30 -3.64
C ALA A 297 -27.50 -24.91 -4.14
N GLU A 298 -28.46 -24.05 -4.48
CA GLU A 298 -28.25 -22.65 -4.87
C GLU A 298 -27.61 -21.78 -3.75
N GLU A 299 -28.02 -21.99 -2.49
CA GLU A 299 -27.45 -21.27 -1.34
C GLU A 299 -26.01 -21.67 -1.06
N THR A 300 -25.69 -22.94 -1.23
CA THR A 300 -24.31 -23.44 -1.12
C THR A 300 -23.43 -22.86 -2.23
N GLN A 301 -23.94 -22.79 -3.45
CA GLN A 301 -23.25 -22.15 -4.59
C GLN A 301 -23.08 -20.63 -4.37
N PHE A 302 -24.08 -19.97 -3.77
CA PHE A 302 -23.99 -18.55 -3.40
C PHE A 302 -22.86 -18.28 -2.40
N LEU A 303 -22.70 -19.11 -1.37
CA LEU A 303 -21.60 -18.99 -0.42
C LEU A 303 -20.23 -19.22 -1.08
N GLN A 304 -20.14 -20.18 -1.99
CA GLN A 304 -18.92 -20.44 -2.78
C GLN A 304 -18.58 -19.25 -3.69
N SER A 305 -19.57 -18.66 -4.34
CA SER A 305 -19.41 -17.48 -5.18
C SER A 305 -18.89 -16.28 -4.37
N ARG A 306 -19.38 -16.05 -3.15
CA ARG A 306 -18.86 -15.00 -2.26
C ARG A 306 -17.40 -15.21 -1.88
N LYS A 307 -17.00 -16.47 -1.63
CA LYS A 307 -15.58 -16.78 -1.36
C LYS A 307 -14.71 -16.51 -2.57
N PHE A 308 -15.15 -16.91 -3.75
CA PHE A 308 -14.43 -16.67 -4.99
C PHE A 308 -14.25 -15.17 -5.27
N SER A 309 -15.30 -14.36 -5.06
CA SER A 309 -15.24 -12.90 -5.21
C SER A 309 -14.18 -12.25 -4.32
N ARG A 310 -13.94 -12.76 -3.10
CA ARG A 310 -12.88 -12.22 -2.21
C ARG A 310 -11.50 -12.43 -2.81
N THR A 311 -11.24 -13.62 -3.31
CA THR A 311 -9.94 -13.95 -3.94
C THR A 311 -9.70 -13.13 -5.20
N GLU A 312 -10.72 -12.94 -6.05
CA GLU A 312 -10.63 -12.10 -7.25
C GLU A 312 -10.31 -10.65 -6.91
N ILE A 313 -11.00 -10.06 -5.91
CA ILE A 313 -10.72 -8.68 -5.47
C ILE A 313 -9.28 -8.56 -4.96
N ALA A 314 -8.79 -9.54 -4.18
CA ALA A 314 -7.41 -9.55 -3.69
C ALA A 314 -6.38 -9.60 -4.83
N MET A 315 -6.68 -10.28 -5.93
CA MET A 315 -5.82 -10.35 -7.11
C MET A 315 -5.58 -8.98 -7.77
N PHE A 316 -6.57 -8.08 -7.80
CA PHE A 316 -6.37 -6.71 -8.30
C PHE A 316 -5.32 -5.93 -7.52
N TYR A 317 -5.18 -6.22 -6.23
CA TYR A 317 -4.17 -5.63 -5.35
C TYR A 317 -2.89 -6.48 -5.23
N ARG A 318 -2.84 -7.66 -5.89
CA ARG A 318 -1.75 -8.63 -5.80
C ARG A 318 -1.45 -9.06 -4.36
N ILE A 319 -2.49 -9.14 -3.53
CA ILE A 319 -2.36 -9.55 -2.12
C ILE A 319 -2.65 -11.04 -2.01
N PRO A 320 -1.75 -11.81 -1.36
CA PRO A 320 -2.00 -13.21 -1.08
C PRO A 320 -3.26 -13.39 -0.21
N PRO A 321 -4.18 -14.33 -0.54
CA PRO A 321 -5.45 -14.49 0.13
C PRO A 321 -5.35 -14.70 1.65
N HIS A 322 -4.31 -15.37 2.13
CA HIS A 322 -4.11 -15.61 3.57
C HIS A 322 -3.91 -14.32 4.37
N MET A 323 -3.36 -13.25 3.75
CA MET A 323 -3.16 -11.95 4.42
C MET A 323 -4.45 -11.16 4.64
N ILE A 324 -5.52 -11.52 3.94
CA ILE A 324 -6.86 -10.95 4.11
C ILE A 324 -7.83 -11.89 4.83
N GLY A 325 -7.30 -12.94 5.49
CA GLY A 325 -8.08 -13.86 6.30
C GLY A 325 -8.68 -15.07 5.55
N ASP A 326 -8.29 -15.31 4.31
CA ASP A 326 -8.69 -16.51 3.55
C ASP A 326 -7.61 -17.59 3.69
N VAL A 327 -7.73 -18.42 4.73
CA VAL A 327 -6.74 -19.45 5.10
C VAL A 327 -7.11 -20.86 4.67
N GLU A 328 -8.28 -21.08 4.07
CA GLU A 328 -8.80 -22.43 3.76
C GLU A 328 -7.89 -23.27 2.84
N LYS A 329 -7.06 -22.64 2.03
CA LYS A 329 -6.11 -23.31 1.11
C LYS A 329 -4.65 -23.18 1.54
N SER A 330 -4.38 -22.57 2.69
CA SER A 330 -3.03 -22.37 3.18
C SER A 330 -2.59 -23.60 3.97
N THR A 331 -1.90 -24.52 3.32
CA THR A 331 -1.29 -25.72 3.96
C THR A 331 0.10 -25.46 4.54
N SER A 332 0.56 -24.20 4.50
CA SER A 332 1.93 -23.86 4.90
C SER A 332 2.02 -23.57 6.39
N TRP A 333 2.65 -24.46 7.14
CA TRP A 333 3.04 -24.27 8.54
C TRP A 333 4.53 -23.88 8.62
N GLY A 334 4.87 -22.94 9.47
CA GLY A 334 6.27 -22.57 9.75
C GLY A 334 6.95 -21.79 8.61
N SER A 335 7.99 -22.36 7.99
CA SER A 335 8.81 -21.71 6.96
C SER A 335 8.04 -21.20 5.73
N GLY A 336 6.85 -21.74 5.48
CA GLY A 336 5.99 -21.27 4.39
C GLY A 336 5.42 -19.88 4.62
N ILE A 337 5.12 -19.50 5.85
CA ILE A 337 4.58 -18.16 6.19
C ILE A 337 5.64 -17.09 5.96
N GLU A 338 6.88 -17.35 6.34
CA GLU A 338 8.01 -16.43 6.13
C GLU A 338 8.27 -16.20 4.64
N GLN A 339 8.30 -17.27 3.84
CA GLN A 339 8.46 -17.17 2.38
C GLN A 339 7.30 -16.42 1.71
N GLN A 340 6.06 -16.59 2.20
CA GLN A 340 4.91 -15.83 1.72
C GLN A 340 5.02 -14.35 2.07
N GLY A 341 5.56 -13.99 3.23
CA GLY A 341 5.86 -12.62 3.62
C GLY A 341 6.91 -11.96 2.71
N ILE A 342 7.98 -12.69 2.40
CA ILE A 342 9.01 -12.25 1.44
C ILE A 342 8.40 -12.08 0.04
N GLY A 343 7.55 -13.01 -0.39
CA GLY A 343 6.83 -12.91 -1.66
C GLY A 343 5.96 -11.66 -1.75
N PHE A 344 5.21 -11.33 -0.69
CA PHE A 344 4.42 -10.10 -0.62
C PHE A 344 5.29 -8.85 -0.70
N LEU A 345 6.41 -8.82 0.03
CA LEU A 345 7.37 -7.72 -0.05
C LEU A 345 7.90 -7.55 -1.48
N THR A 346 8.41 -8.64 -2.08
CA THR A 346 9.09 -8.59 -3.37
C THR A 346 8.14 -8.28 -4.53
N PHE A 347 6.98 -8.93 -4.60
CA PHE A 347 6.12 -8.87 -5.77
C PHE A 347 4.98 -7.85 -5.64
N THR A 348 4.59 -7.51 -4.43
CA THR A 348 3.51 -6.55 -4.19
C THR A 348 4.02 -5.20 -3.73
N LEU A 349 4.81 -5.13 -2.66
CA LEU A 349 5.21 -3.86 -2.06
C LEU A 349 6.38 -3.19 -2.78
N GLN A 350 7.40 -3.94 -3.22
CA GLN A 350 8.61 -3.35 -3.82
C GLN A 350 8.31 -2.41 -5.00
N PRO A 351 7.39 -2.73 -5.94
CA PRO A 351 7.02 -1.78 -7.00
C PRO A 351 6.43 -0.46 -6.47
N TRP A 352 5.67 -0.52 -5.37
CA TRP A 352 5.14 0.68 -4.71
C TRP A 352 6.24 1.51 -4.08
N LEU A 353 7.13 0.86 -3.32
CA LEU A 353 8.23 1.54 -2.63
C LEU A 353 9.16 2.23 -3.64
N THR A 354 9.51 1.53 -4.72
CA THR A 354 10.33 2.09 -5.81
C THR A 354 9.66 3.30 -6.44
N ASN A 355 8.39 3.19 -6.81
CA ASN A 355 7.64 4.32 -7.41
C ASN A 355 7.59 5.53 -6.47
N PHE A 356 7.37 5.30 -5.17
CA PHE A 356 7.37 6.38 -4.17
C PHE A 356 8.75 7.05 -4.08
N CYS A 357 9.83 6.27 -3.98
CA CYS A 357 11.19 6.79 -3.92
C CYS A 357 11.56 7.61 -5.17
N GLU A 358 11.26 7.07 -6.36
CA GLU A 358 11.56 7.75 -7.63
C GLU A 358 10.75 9.05 -7.79
N THR A 359 9.47 9.05 -7.39
CA THR A 359 8.64 10.26 -7.40
C THR A 359 9.20 11.31 -6.43
N ILE A 360 9.59 10.91 -5.24
CA ILE A 360 10.22 11.78 -4.24
C ILE A 360 11.53 12.36 -4.78
N ASN A 361 12.39 11.52 -5.34
CA ASN A 361 13.67 11.97 -5.91
C ASN A 361 13.46 12.98 -7.04
N ARG A 362 12.52 12.72 -7.94
CA ARG A 362 12.20 13.62 -9.06
C ARG A 362 11.66 14.96 -8.59
N ASP A 363 10.75 14.97 -7.60
CA ASP A 363 9.95 16.15 -7.27
C ASP A 363 10.51 16.95 -6.08
N LEU A 364 11.25 16.33 -5.14
CA LEU A 364 11.81 17.02 -3.98
C LEU A 364 13.27 17.42 -4.15
N LEU A 365 14.06 16.66 -4.91
CA LEU A 365 15.47 16.93 -5.13
C LEU A 365 15.69 17.69 -6.44
N SER A 366 16.61 18.65 -6.42
CA SER A 366 17.08 19.29 -7.65
C SER A 366 17.93 18.32 -8.48
N ALA A 367 18.10 18.58 -9.78
CA ALA A 367 18.91 17.73 -10.66
C ALA A 367 20.36 17.55 -10.17
N ALA A 368 20.92 18.56 -9.51
CA ALA A 368 22.25 18.49 -8.91
C ALA A 368 22.26 17.61 -7.65
N GLU A 369 21.23 17.67 -6.84
CA GLU A 369 21.10 16.84 -5.63
C GLU A 369 20.88 15.37 -5.97
N GLN A 370 20.14 15.04 -7.03
CA GLN A 370 19.85 13.65 -7.45
C GLN A 370 21.11 12.85 -7.81
N THR A 371 22.22 13.50 -8.10
CA THR A 371 23.49 12.79 -8.31
C THR A 371 24.10 12.25 -7.03
N ARG A 372 23.79 12.86 -5.90
CA ARG A 372 24.38 12.56 -4.59
C ARG A 372 23.38 11.98 -3.60
N TYR A 373 22.15 12.45 -3.64
CA TYR A 373 21.10 12.08 -2.68
C TYR A 373 19.99 11.25 -3.34
N PHE A 374 19.40 10.35 -2.57
CA PHE A 374 18.24 9.57 -2.98
C PHE A 374 17.40 9.16 -1.76
N ALA A 375 16.08 9.08 -1.94
CA ALA A 375 15.16 8.58 -0.93
C ALA A 375 15.07 7.05 -1.01
N GLN A 376 15.02 6.40 0.14
CA GLN A 376 14.87 4.95 0.22
C GLN A 376 14.04 4.55 1.46
N PHE A 377 13.20 3.52 1.30
CA PHE A 377 12.52 2.88 2.42
C PHE A 377 13.44 1.83 3.05
N ASP A 378 13.51 1.85 4.38
CA ASP A 378 14.09 0.74 5.13
C ASP A 378 13.06 -0.39 5.24
N THR A 379 13.29 -1.49 4.53
CA THR A 379 12.42 -2.66 4.53
C THR A 379 12.78 -3.68 5.61
N SER A 380 13.84 -3.44 6.39
CA SER A 380 14.30 -4.31 7.47
C SER A 380 13.18 -4.70 8.45
N PRO A 381 12.24 -3.80 8.83
CA PRO A 381 11.14 -4.17 9.73
C PRO A 381 10.25 -5.32 9.21
N LEU A 382 10.13 -5.49 7.90
CA LEU A 382 9.32 -6.55 7.28
C LEU A 382 10.06 -7.88 7.13
N THR A 383 11.39 -7.82 7.02
CA THR A 383 12.25 -9.00 6.82
C THR A 383 12.85 -9.53 8.11
N ARG A 384 12.66 -8.79 9.20
CA ARG A 384 13.13 -9.21 10.52
C ARG A 384 12.34 -10.44 10.98
N GLY A 385 13.00 -11.61 10.90
CA GLY A 385 12.50 -12.85 11.46
C GLY A 385 12.27 -12.75 12.98
N ASP A 386 11.92 -13.86 13.61
CA ASP A 386 11.80 -13.90 15.05
C ASP A 386 13.13 -13.52 15.74
N LEU A 387 13.09 -13.18 17.02
CA LEU A 387 14.26 -12.76 17.79
C LEU A 387 15.37 -13.82 17.76
N ALA A 388 15.03 -15.10 17.71
CA ALA A 388 15.98 -16.19 17.69
C ALA A 388 16.75 -16.25 16.36
N SER A 389 16.03 -16.21 15.22
CA SER A 389 16.63 -16.17 13.88
C SER A 389 17.52 -14.93 13.69
N ARG A 390 17.05 -13.77 14.16
CA ARG A 390 17.81 -12.51 14.10
C ARG A 390 19.05 -12.55 14.96
N SER A 391 18.97 -13.04 16.20
CA SER A 391 20.11 -13.18 17.09
C SER A 391 21.15 -14.12 16.50
N SER A 392 20.73 -15.23 15.91
CA SER A 392 21.63 -16.18 15.24
C SER A 392 22.33 -15.55 14.03
N ALA A 393 21.62 -14.78 13.20
CA ALA A 393 22.18 -14.04 12.08
C ALA A 393 23.23 -13.02 12.53
N LEU A 394 22.93 -12.21 13.58
CA LEU A 394 23.86 -11.23 14.14
C LEU A 394 25.08 -11.86 14.75
N ILE A 395 24.94 -13.01 15.45
CA ILE A 395 26.08 -13.77 15.98
C ILE A 395 26.97 -14.25 14.85
N ASN A 396 26.39 -14.78 13.76
CA ASN A 396 27.14 -15.24 12.60
C ASN A 396 27.90 -14.09 11.91
N LEU A 397 27.22 -12.95 11.68
CA LEU A 397 27.84 -11.75 11.10
C LEU A 397 28.96 -11.19 11.97
N LYS A 398 28.77 -11.16 13.29
CA LYS A 398 29.81 -10.74 14.24
C LYS A 398 31.01 -11.69 14.20
N ASN A 399 30.78 -13.01 14.23
CA ASN A 399 31.83 -14.01 14.20
C ASN A 399 32.60 -14.03 12.86
N ALA A 400 31.91 -13.69 11.77
CA ALA A 400 32.51 -13.53 10.46
C ALA A 400 33.26 -12.18 10.28
N GLY A 401 33.18 -11.28 11.27
CA GLY A 401 33.87 -9.98 11.23
C GLY A 401 33.19 -8.93 10.37
N PHE A 402 31.91 -9.10 10.01
CA PHE A 402 31.15 -8.11 9.21
C PHE A 402 30.60 -6.97 10.07
N ILE A 403 30.27 -7.24 11.33
CA ILE A 403 29.70 -6.26 12.24
C ILE A 403 30.41 -6.26 13.58
N THR A 404 30.41 -5.10 14.26
CA THR A 404 30.90 -4.93 15.64
C THR A 404 29.82 -5.36 16.65
N ALA A 405 30.21 -5.51 17.93
CA ALA A 405 29.26 -5.80 18.99
C ALA A 405 28.26 -4.66 19.17
N ASN A 406 28.69 -3.40 19.05
CA ASN A 406 27.80 -2.25 19.20
C ASN A 406 26.83 -2.07 18.02
N GLU A 407 27.24 -2.39 16.80
CA GLU A 407 26.32 -2.45 15.66
C GLU A 407 25.25 -3.53 15.85
N GLY A 408 25.61 -4.73 16.31
CA GLY A 408 24.66 -5.78 16.64
C GLY A 408 23.71 -5.38 17.78
N ARG A 409 24.22 -4.68 18.82
CA ARG A 409 23.40 -4.13 19.92
C ARG A 409 22.42 -3.05 19.40
N LYS A 410 22.89 -2.15 18.53
CA LYS A 410 22.07 -1.13 17.88
C LYS A 410 20.92 -1.77 17.06
N ASP A 411 21.21 -2.84 16.34
CA ASP A 411 20.19 -3.57 15.57
C ASP A 411 19.13 -4.21 16.47
N LEU A 412 19.50 -4.66 17.67
CA LEU A 412 18.58 -5.16 18.70
C LEU A 412 17.96 -4.06 19.58
N ASN A 413 18.17 -2.77 19.23
CA ASN A 413 17.70 -1.61 20.00
C ASN A 413 18.22 -1.60 21.46
N MET A 414 19.45 -2.06 21.67
CA MET A 414 20.14 -2.06 22.96
C MET A 414 21.14 -0.91 23.03
N ASN A 415 21.35 -0.36 24.22
CA ASN A 415 22.35 0.68 24.42
C ASN A 415 23.76 0.17 24.07
N PRO A 416 24.64 1.01 23.47
CA PRO A 416 26.00 0.62 23.16
C PRO A 416 26.77 0.24 24.42
N SER A 417 27.63 -0.76 24.34
CA SER A 417 28.55 -1.14 25.39
C SER A 417 29.77 -0.21 25.42
N LYS A 418 30.24 0.16 26.59
CA LYS A 418 31.46 0.95 26.78
C LYS A 418 32.72 0.08 26.94
N GLU A 419 32.59 -1.23 26.81
CA GLU A 419 33.71 -2.16 26.93
C GLU A 419 34.75 -1.96 25.82
N PRO A 420 36.04 -2.01 26.14
CA PRO A 420 37.12 -1.92 25.15
C PRO A 420 37.00 -3.05 24.16
N GLY A 421 36.82 -2.71 22.88
CA GLY A 421 36.67 -3.69 21.81
C GLY A 421 35.22 -3.91 21.35
N ALA A 422 34.20 -3.29 21.99
CA ALA A 422 32.82 -3.39 21.54
C ALA A 422 32.61 -2.78 20.13
N ASP A 423 33.46 -1.84 19.72
CA ASP A 423 33.48 -1.21 18.40
C ASP A 423 34.56 -1.79 17.46
N ARG A 424 35.16 -2.93 17.82
CA ARG A 424 36.16 -3.59 17.00
C ARG A 424 35.54 -4.80 16.30
N LEU A 425 35.93 -5.00 15.04
CA LEU A 425 35.59 -6.22 14.32
C LEU A 425 36.37 -7.40 14.89
N LEU A 426 35.67 -8.52 15.10
CA LEU A 426 36.29 -9.78 15.49
C LEU A 426 36.74 -10.52 14.22
N VAL A 427 38.00 -10.91 14.20
CA VAL A 427 38.53 -11.82 13.17
C VAL A 427 38.80 -13.17 13.84
N SER A 428 38.25 -14.23 13.28
CA SER A 428 38.53 -15.57 13.75
C SER A 428 40.03 -15.89 13.51
N THR A 429 40.73 -16.30 14.54
CA THR A 429 42.13 -16.71 14.42
C THR A 429 42.35 -17.93 13.51
N ASN A 430 41.28 -18.65 13.18
CA ASN A 430 41.31 -19.81 12.29
C ASN A 430 41.12 -19.43 10.81
N THR A 431 40.82 -18.20 10.48
CA THR A 431 40.71 -17.68 9.09
C THR A 431 41.87 -16.79 8.79
N VAL A 432 42.76 -17.27 7.92
CA VAL A 432 43.97 -16.56 7.46
C VAL A 432 43.83 -16.35 5.96
N TYR A 433 44.18 -15.17 5.45
CA TYR A 433 44.19 -14.94 4.01
C TYR A 433 45.15 -15.88 3.30
N LEU A 434 44.76 -16.43 2.17
CA LEU A 434 45.55 -17.41 1.39
C LEU A 434 46.93 -16.89 0.98
N ASP A 435 47.07 -15.57 0.85
CA ASP A 435 48.30 -14.87 0.50
C ASP A 435 49.09 -14.34 1.71
N SER A 436 48.59 -14.58 2.93
CA SER A 436 49.28 -14.15 4.15
C SER A 436 50.65 -14.88 4.28
N PRO A 437 51.66 -14.21 4.85
CA PRO A 437 53.00 -14.82 5.05
C PRO A 437 52.93 -16.13 5.84
N GLN A 438 52.02 -16.24 6.79
CA GLN A 438 51.82 -17.41 7.66
C GLN A 438 51.32 -18.64 6.87
N VAL A 439 50.41 -18.44 5.91
CA VAL A 439 49.90 -19.51 5.05
C VAL A 439 50.99 -19.95 4.05
N ARG A 440 51.74 -19.01 3.47
CA ARG A 440 52.86 -19.31 2.57
C ARG A 440 53.96 -20.11 3.29
N GLU A 441 54.29 -19.71 4.53
CA GLU A 441 55.25 -20.49 5.36
C GLU A 441 54.70 -21.87 5.72
N GLY A 442 53.42 -21.99 6.05
CA GLY A 442 52.78 -23.29 6.32
C GLY A 442 52.78 -24.21 5.11
N ILE A 443 52.43 -23.69 3.93
CA ILE A 443 52.44 -24.45 2.67
C ILE A 443 53.89 -24.87 2.35
N ASN A 444 54.87 -23.98 2.52
CA ASN A 444 56.26 -24.29 2.26
C ASN A 444 56.83 -25.33 3.23
N ARG A 445 56.46 -25.28 4.52
CA ARG A 445 56.81 -26.33 5.50
C ARG A 445 56.24 -27.69 5.11
N THR A 446 54.94 -27.71 4.80
CA THR A 446 54.28 -28.96 4.38
C THR A 446 54.87 -29.51 3.07
N ALA A 447 55.16 -28.64 2.12
CA ALA A 447 55.84 -29.04 0.88
C ALA A 447 57.26 -29.62 1.14
N GLN A 448 58.04 -29.01 2.06
CA GLN A 448 59.35 -29.53 2.47
C GLN A 448 59.23 -30.86 3.21
N GLU A 449 58.29 -31.04 4.10
CA GLU A 449 58.01 -32.30 4.79
C GLU A 449 57.60 -33.41 3.83
N ILE A 450 56.80 -33.12 2.81
CA ILE A 450 56.43 -34.07 1.76
C ILE A 450 57.65 -34.41 0.91
N ALA A 451 58.45 -33.41 0.52
CA ALA A 451 59.64 -33.62 -0.27
C ALA A 451 60.69 -34.48 0.47
N THR A 452 60.83 -34.40 1.78
CA THR A 452 61.72 -35.21 2.61
C THR A 452 61.19 -36.63 2.82
N LYS A 453 59.88 -36.87 2.67
CA LYS A 453 59.24 -38.17 2.82
C LYS A 453 59.19 -38.99 1.52
N ILE A 454 59.45 -38.36 0.38
CA ILE A 454 59.54 -39.08 -0.91
C ILE A 454 60.94 -39.67 -1.05
N PRO A 455 61.09 -40.98 -1.03
CA PRO A 455 62.40 -41.58 -1.23
C PRO A 455 62.93 -41.23 -2.64
N PRO A 456 64.22 -41.00 -2.78
CA PRO A 456 64.81 -40.72 -4.09
C PRO A 456 64.53 -41.88 -5.06
N LYS A 457 64.00 -41.56 -6.22
CA LYS A 457 63.73 -42.50 -7.30
C LYS A 457 65.04 -43.16 -7.62
N ASP A 458 65.07 -44.47 -7.44
CA ASP A 458 66.26 -45.33 -7.76
C ASP A 458 66.89 -44.97 -9.13
N GLN A 459 68.18 -44.69 -9.09
CA GLN A 459 68.94 -44.57 -10.32
C GLN A 459 68.90 -45.93 -11.03
N PRO A 460 68.71 -45.98 -12.34
CA PRO A 460 68.81 -47.25 -13.06
C PRO A 460 70.15 -47.83 -12.89
N ALA A 461 70.20 -49.10 -12.49
CA ALA A 461 71.42 -49.88 -12.41
C ALA A 461 72.15 -49.85 -13.76
N LYS A 462 73.45 -49.43 -13.74
CA LYS A 462 74.36 -49.59 -14.89
C LYS A 462 74.57 -51.07 -15.04
N VAL A 463 74.22 -51.61 -16.16
CA VAL A 463 74.74 -52.89 -16.72
C VAL A 463 75.93 -52.60 -17.55
#